data_b698f0072fd34cadba27c0df24af5f20
#
_entry.id   b698f0072fd34cadba27c0df24af5f20
#
_cell.length_a   1.000
_cell.length_b   1.000
_cell.length_c   1.000
_cell.angle_alpha   90.00
_cell.angle_beta   90.00
_cell.angle_gamma   90.00
#
_symmetry.space_group_name_H-M   'P 1'
#
loop_
_entity.id
_entity.type
_entity.pdbx_description
1 polymer ?
#
loop_
_entity_poly.entity_id
_entity_poly.type
_entity_poly.pdbx_seq_one_letter_code
_entity_poly.pdbx_strand_id
1 'polypeptide(L)'
;MKKVLLKTFTPIFAFLLMIGVFSVNVKAAGSSTKDATDLSSGEGVTDSFSNYDDVNYYKFTVDGNGCFWITFKGDPNYDSKSGWDVMLCDSNMEVITSFSTKTNGETEKLYYADGTFYVIVKASYANGGWNSPTGPYTLTYNKINDDSWESEDNNTASNADVITTGRMYKGVISSVNDSVDYYKVATSKQGYFTVQLGLADGEEPVGQTDGWRMDIYDKNMQNIVSYNHIKSDFETMIPYPAGIYYIKISPTSKYTNSVIPRSAYYLLVNDFDDSLVEQESNNDSAGANDIVPGVGRWGMRQSDNDNDYYKFIVSNSGVFTVSLAPRAGADTTKMGNGWDVIVYDKNMKEVFRENIVKDAYETDPIFYTSGTYYVNITGSATGVEYDVNVNLPAKTGYYSKYDGCLFFKSSNGTVFCYREDGKQVINEFKCDGEYTYYFQADGTAMKDRLTYHPDGVHVIYFDKDGHEVFSDFAHISKSIAGTDVDDMCFFNVYGYMYVDTLTYDKTGTKLYYVNPYGVLERNGWFQFSGHEFEAGLGFSGKAGGYGYANSDCSLSVNETRRFTDGTKVYMQGDGHMAQ
;
A
#
# COMPACT_ATOMS: atom_id res chain seq x y z
N MET A 1 -20.18 4.22 9.68
CA MET A 1 -21.39 3.47 9.31
C MET A 1 -22.41 4.42 8.70
N LYS A 2 -22.43 4.55 7.38
CA LYS A 2 -23.61 5.09 6.65
C LYS A 2 -23.81 4.18 5.45
N LYS A 3 -24.82 3.33 5.55
CA LYS A 3 -25.32 2.51 4.45
C LYS A 3 -25.90 3.44 3.39
N VAL A 4 -25.32 3.44 2.20
CA VAL A 4 -25.95 4.02 1.02
C VAL A 4 -26.87 2.94 0.46
N LEU A 5 -28.19 3.21 0.49
CA LEU A 5 -29.20 2.39 -0.16
C LEU A 5 -29.06 2.59 -1.67
N LEU A 6 -28.62 1.57 -2.38
CA LEU A 6 -28.79 1.49 -3.83
C LEU A 6 -30.28 1.25 -4.11
N LYS A 7 -30.93 2.23 -4.72
CA LYS A 7 -32.25 2.06 -5.28
C LYS A 7 -32.10 1.31 -6.61
N THR A 8 -32.52 0.05 -6.61
CA THR A 8 -32.73 -0.73 -7.83
C THR A 8 -33.80 -0.05 -8.68
N PHE A 9 -33.41 0.53 -9.79
CA PHE A 9 -34.32 0.88 -10.88
C PHE A 9 -34.44 -0.35 -11.77
N THR A 10 -35.57 -1.02 -11.71
CA THR A 10 -35.98 -2.04 -12.68
C THR A 10 -36.51 -1.31 -13.89
N PRO A 11 -35.91 -1.39 -15.09
CA PRO A 11 -36.53 -0.89 -16.28
C PRO A 11 -37.64 -1.85 -16.69
N ILE A 12 -38.89 -1.39 -16.63
CA ILE A 12 -40.02 -2.05 -17.26
C ILE A 12 -39.83 -1.91 -18.77
N PHE A 13 -39.39 -2.97 -19.42
CA PHE A 13 -39.42 -3.07 -20.88
C PHE A 13 -40.89 -3.16 -21.32
N ALA A 14 -41.43 -2.04 -21.75
CA ALA A 14 -42.70 -2.03 -22.50
C ALA A 14 -42.40 -2.59 -23.89
N PHE A 15 -42.77 -3.83 -24.11
CA PHE A 15 -42.84 -4.45 -25.45
C PHE A 15 -43.88 -3.71 -26.27
N LEU A 16 -43.46 -2.73 -27.06
CA LEU A 16 -44.31 -2.17 -28.11
C LEU A 16 -44.35 -3.17 -29.26
N LEU A 17 -45.42 -3.96 -29.33
CA LEU A 17 -45.72 -4.82 -30.48
C LEU A 17 -46.07 -3.93 -31.67
N MET A 18 -45.06 -3.47 -32.43
CA MET A 18 -45.30 -2.90 -33.76
C MET A 18 -45.63 -4.06 -34.72
N ILE A 19 -46.87 -4.23 -35.03
CA ILE A 19 -47.31 -5.01 -36.20
C ILE A 19 -46.98 -4.16 -37.43
N GLY A 20 -45.70 -4.21 -37.85
CA GLY A 20 -45.29 -3.71 -39.16
C GLY A 20 -45.82 -4.65 -40.22
N VAL A 21 -46.57 -4.13 -41.16
CA VAL A 21 -46.91 -4.83 -42.40
C VAL A 21 -45.59 -4.98 -43.16
N PHE A 22 -44.93 -6.15 -43.05
CA PHE A 22 -43.73 -6.47 -43.82
C PHE A 22 -44.12 -6.60 -45.29
N SER A 23 -43.69 -5.65 -46.11
CA SER A 23 -43.62 -5.86 -47.55
C SER A 23 -42.51 -6.88 -47.84
N VAL A 24 -42.88 -8.09 -48.20
CA VAL A 24 -41.94 -9.11 -48.64
C VAL A 24 -41.40 -8.69 -50.02
N ASN A 25 -40.17 -8.13 -50.04
CA ASN A 25 -39.46 -7.89 -51.29
C ASN A 25 -38.86 -9.23 -51.74
N VAL A 26 -39.46 -9.89 -52.69
CA VAL A 26 -38.86 -11.05 -53.38
C VAL A 26 -37.86 -10.51 -54.41
N LYS A 27 -36.58 -10.53 -54.06
CA LYS A 27 -35.46 -10.29 -54.96
C LYS A 27 -34.78 -11.63 -55.24
N ALA A 28 -34.49 -11.92 -56.53
CA ALA A 28 -33.64 -13.03 -56.86
C ALA A 28 -32.23 -12.82 -56.28
N ALA A 29 -31.72 -13.78 -55.55
CA ALA A 29 -30.37 -13.70 -54.98
C ALA A 29 -29.29 -13.64 -56.07
N GLY A 30 -28.18 -12.95 -55.75
CA GLY A 30 -27.01 -12.98 -56.60
C GLY A 30 -26.36 -14.38 -56.64
N SER A 31 -25.83 -14.77 -57.80
CA SER A 31 -25.11 -16.03 -57.98
C SER A 31 -23.60 -15.91 -57.74
N SER A 32 -23.16 -14.74 -57.41
CA SER A 32 -21.74 -14.41 -57.11
C SER A 32 -21.61 -13.17 -56.22
N THR A 33 -20.42 -12.89 -55.73
CA THR A 33 -20.15 -11.66 -54.95
C THR A 33 -20.41 -10.37 -55.74
N LYS A 34 -20.29 -10.39 -57.08
CA LYS A 34 -20.54 -9.24 -57.94
C LYS A 34 -22.03 -8.91 -58.02
N ASP A 35 -22.87 -9.92 -57.98
CA ASP A 35 -24.30 -9.82 -58.12
C ASP A 35 -25.03 -9.97 -56.78
N ALA A 36 -24.27 -10.01 -55.69
CA ALA A 36 -24.80 -10.20 -54.33
C ALA A 36 -25.94 -9.23 -54.02
N THR A 37 -27.03 -9.74 -53.49
CA THR A 37 -28.22 -8.95 -53.10
C THR A 37 -27.90 -8.12 -51.87
N ASP A 38 -28.17 -6.81 -51.93
CA ASP A 38 -27.97 -5.91 -50.80
C ASP A 38 -29.02 -6.19 -49.70
N LEU A 39 -28.54 -6.33 -48.46
CA LEU A 39 -29.38 -6.42 -47.27
C LEU A 39 -29.41 -5.06 -46.57
N SER A 40 -30.63 -4.64 -46.17
CA SER A 40 -30.83 -3.48 -45.29
C SER A 40 -31.08 -3.98 -43.87
N SER A 41 -30.56 -3.21 -42.89
CA SER A 41 -30.73 -3.59 -41.47
C SER A 41 -32.21 -3.68 -41.07
N GLY A 42 -32.59 -4.78 -40.46
CA GLY A 42 -33.94 -5.06 -39.99
C GLY A 42 -34.96 -5.46 -41.10
N GLU A 43 -34.53 -5.47 -42.37
CA GLU A 43 -35.40 -5.89 -43.49
C GLU A 43 -35.12 -7.35 -43.87
N GLY A 44 -36.15 -8.16 -43.93
CA GLY A 44 -36.05 -9.55 -44.35
C GLY A 44 -36.07 -9.67 -45.89
N VAL A 45 -35.08 -10.37 -46.47
CA VAL A 45 -35.10 -10.78 -47.88
C VAL A 45 -35.51 -12.23 -47.98
N THR A 46 -36.56 -12.52 -48.74
CA THR A 46 -37.03 -13.89 -48.93
C THR A 46 -36.56 -14.43 -50.27
N ASP A 47 -36.05 -15.66 -50.25
CA ASP A 47 -35.52 -16.36 -51.42
C ASP A 47 -35.72 -17.87 -51.32
N SER A 48 -35.39 -18.64 -52.37
CA SER A 48 -35.43 -20.09 -52.42
C SER A 48 -34.42 -20.67 -53.41
N PHE A 49 -34.09 -21.94 -53.26
CA PHE A 49 -33.27 -22.65 -54.23
C PHE A 49 -34.12 -23.34 -55.31
N SER A 50 -33.66 -23.25 -56.55
CA SER A 50 -34.22 -24.02 -57.66
C SER A 50 -33.57 -25.41 -57.78
N ASN A 51 -32.28 -25.48 -57.44
CA ASN A 51 -31.48 -26.70 -57.50
C ASN A 51 -30.59 -26.86 -56.24
N TYR A 52 -30.12 -28.07 -56.04
CA TYR A 52 -29.23 -28.40 -54.92
C TYR A 52 -27.90 -27.64 -54.93
N ASP A 53 -27.38 -27.39 -56.13
CA ASP A 53 -26.08 -26.71 -56.30
C ASP A 53 -26.20 -25.19 -56.29
N ASP A 54 -27.42 -24.65 -56.08
CA ASP A 54 -27.62 -23.22 -55.99
C ASP A 54 -26.94 -22.64 -54.75
N VAL A 55 -26.27 -21.50 -54.93
CA VAL A 55 -25.62 -20.72 -53.88
C VAL A 55 -26.07 -19.29 -54.02
N ASN A 56 -26.67 -18.76 -52.96
CA ASN A 56 -27.18 -17.43 -52.93
C ASN A 56 -26.24 -16.50 -52.15
N TYR A 57 -25.87 -15.36 -52.76
CA TYR A 57 -24.95 -14.39 -52.20
C TYR A 57 -25.72 -13.10 -51.82
N TYR A 58 -25.50 -12.67 -50.61
CA TYR A 58 -25.99 -11.40 -50.06
C TYR A 58 -24.83 -10.59 -49.56
N LYS A 59 -24.96 -9.26 -49.52
CA LYS A 59 -24.01 -8.35 -48.96
C LYS A 59 -24.69 -7.26 -48.15
N PHE A 60 -23.97 -6.73 -47.18
CA PHE A 60 -24.36 -5.55 -46.43
C PHE A 60 -23.12 -4.76 -46.05
N THR A 61 -23.32 -3.48 -45.74
CA THR A 61 -22.23 -2.62 -45.24
C THR A 61 -22.55 -2.22 -43.80
N VAL A 62 -21.59 -2.40 -42.94
CA VAL A 62 -21.60 -1.89 -41.58
C VAL A 62 -20.90 -0.54 -41.59
N ASP A 63 -21.49 0.46 -40.98
CA ASP A 63 -20.93 1.78 -40.74
C ASP A 63 -21.11 2.14 -39.27
N GLY A 64 -20.04 2.68 -38.63
CA GLY A 64 -19.97 3.03 -37.21
C GLY A 64 -19.92 1.82 -36.27
N ASN A 65 -19.75 2.09 -34.99
CA ASN A 65 -19.55 1.10 -33.94
C ASN A 65 -20.84 0.43 -33.51
N GLY A 66 -20.73 -0.79 -33.01
CA GLY A 66 -21.84 -1.56 -32.47
C GLY A 66 -21.72 -3.04 -32.80
N CYS A 67 -22.86 -3.73 -32.86
CA CYS A 67 -22.87 -5.13 -33.20
C CYS A 67 -23.89 -5.42 -34.30
N PHE A 68 -23.65 -6.49 -35.04
CA PHE A 68 -24.56 -7.02 -36.03
C PHE A 68 -24.65 -8.54 -35.95
N TRP A 69 -25.73 -9.08 -36.47
CA TRP A 69 -25.94 -10.53 -36.60
C TRP A 69 -26.89 -10.82 -37.75
N ILE A 70 -26.83 -12.07 -38.22
CA ILE A 70 -27.71 -12.58 -39.30
C ILE A 70 -28.74 -13.51 -38.67
N THR A 71 -30.03 -13.27 -38.99
CA THR A 71 -31.10 -14.19 -38.64
C THR A 71 -31.61 -14.86 -39.92
N PHE A 72 -31.71 -16.19 -39.86
CA PHE A 72 -32.25 -17.01 -40.92
C PHE A 72 -33.56 -17.67 -40.46
N LYS A 73 -34.59 -17.64 -41.29
CA LYS A 73 -35.89 -18.30 -41.05
C LYS A 73 -36.31 -19.06 -42.28
N GLY A 74 -36.38 -20.41 -42.19
CA GLY A 74 -37.01 -21.26 -43.19
C GLY A 74 -38.54 -21.22 -43.06
N ASP A 75 -39.27 -21.42 -44.16
CA ASP A 75 -40.73 -21.52 -44.11
C ASP A 75 -41.14 -22.80 -43.36
N PRO A 76 -41.87 -22.71 -42.25
CA PRO A 76 -42.25 -23.87 -41.44
C PRO A 76 -43.25 -24.81 -42.15
N ASN A 77 -43.85 -24.37 -43.24
CA ASN A 77 -44.80 -25.19 -44.04
C ASN A 77 -44.07 -26.12 -45.03
N TYR A 78 -42.76 -25.98 -45.18
CA TYR A 78 -41.95 -26.82 -46.06
C TYR A 78 -41.09 -27.80 -45.27
N ASP A 79 -41.24 -29.08 -45.57
CA ASP A 79 -40.35 -30.12 -45.00
C ASP A 79 -39.00 -30.12 -45.72
N SER A 80 -38.08 -29.34 -45.21
CA SER A 80 -36.69 -29.28 -45.67
C SER A 80 -35.92 -30.50 -45.20
N LYS A 81 -35.74 -31.49 -46.08
CA LYS A 81 -35.01 -32.73 -45.77
C LYS A 81 -33.51 -32.47 -45.55
N SER A 82 -32.94 -31.53 -46.27
CA SER A 82 -31.50 -31.24 -46.26
C SER A 82 -31.06 -30.07 -45.38
N GLY A 83 -31.91 -29.05 -45.25
CA GLY A 83 -31.58 -27.81 -44.55
C GLY A 83 -30.65 -26.88 -45.32
N TRP A 84 -30.18 -25.86 -44.66
CA TRP A 84 -29.32 -24.81 -45.21
C TRP A 84 -28.09 -24.62 -44.38
N ASP A 85 -26.94 -24.35 -45.07
CA ASP A 85 -25.75 -23.79 -44.49
C ASP A 85 -25.73 -22.29 -44.74
N VAL A 86 -25.56 -21.52 -43.67
CA VAL A 86 -25.45 -20.07 -43.70
C VAL A 86 -24.05 -19.71 -43.24
N MET A 87 -23.31 -18.99 -44.07
CA MET A 87 -21.94 -18.57 -43.80
C MET A 87 -21.86 -17.05 -43.88
N LEU A 88 -21.32 -16.42 -42.86
CA LEU A 88 -20.99 -15.00 -42.84
C LEU A 88 -19.52 -14.85 -43.13
N CYS A 89 -19.17 -13.99 -44.10
CA CYS A 89 -17.82 -13.78 -44.56
C CYS A 89 -17.46 -12.29 -44.54
N ASP A 90 -16.17 -12.02 -44.39
CA ASP A 90 -15.59 -10.68 -44.56
C ASP A 90 -15.52 -10.24 -46.03
N SER A 91 -14.98 -9.06 -46.31
CA SER A 91 -14.76 -8.53 -47.66
C SER A 91 -13.82 -9.37 -48.53
N ASN A 92 -12.97 -10.22 -47.95
CA ASN A 92 -12.04 -11.11 -48.60
C ASN A 92 -12.63 -12.51 -48.83
N MET A 93 -13.87 -12.71 -48.42
CA MET A 93 -14.58 -13.98 -48.45
C MET A 93 -14.04 -15.04 -47.47
N GLU A 94 -13.32 -14.60 -46.43
CA GLU A 94 -12.96 -15.47 -45.32
C GLU A 94 -14.17 -15.66 -44.39
N VAL A 95 -14.45 -16.92 -44.02
CA VAL A 95 -15.61 -17.24 -43.17
C VAL A 95 -15.36 -16.81 -41.76
N ILE A 96 -16.17 -15.87 -41.26
CA ILE A 96 -16.15 -15.37 -39.88
C ILE A 96 -16.89 -16.37 -38.97
N THR A 97 -18.12 -16.69 -39.33
CA THR A 97 -18.96 -17.65 -38.60
C THR A 97 -19.93 -18.38 -39.55
N SER A 98 -20.41 -19.54 -39.14
CA SER A 98 -21.37 -20.30 -39.92
C SER A 98 -22.24 -21.19 -39.05
N PHE A 99 -23.44 -21.50 -39.52
CA PHE A 99 -24.29 -22.50 -38.92
C PHE A 99 -25.08 -23.29 -39.98
N SER A 100 -25.54 -24.49 -39.61
CA SER A 100 -26.45 -25.29 -40.41
C SER A 100 -27.78 -25.43 -39.71
N THR A 101 -28.89 -25.29 -40.46
CA THR A 101 -30.21 -25.36 -39.88
C THR A 101 -31.23 -25.99 -40.84
N LYS A 102 -32.29 -26.60 -40.31
CA LYS A 102 -33.47 -27.08 -41.07
C LYS A 102 -34.65 -26.11 -40.99
N THR A 103 -34.61 -25.18 -40.06
CA THR A 103 -35.72 -24.25 -39.83
C THR A 103 -35.22 -22.84 -39.62
N ASN A 104 -34.82 -22.51 -38.40
CA ASN A 104 -34.37 -21.19 -38.03
C ASN A 104 -32.96 -21.28 -37.47
N GLY A 105 -32.21 -20.21 -37.57
CA GLY A 105 -30.87 -20.05 -36.99
C GLY A 105 -30.48 -18.59 -36.97
N GLU A 106 -29.47 -18.30 -36.17
CA GLU A 106 -28.85 -16.99 -36.15
C GLU A 106 -27.38 -17.12 -35.87
N THR A 107 -26.61 -16.14 -36.32
CA THR A 107 -25.20 -16.02 -35.89
C THR A 107 -25.13 -15.45 -34.48
N GLU A 108 -24.03 -15.63 -33.81
CA GLU A 108 -23.68 -14.79 -32.66
C GLU A 108 -23.64 -13.31 -33.07
N LYS A 109 -23.70 -12.41 -32.12
CA LYS A 109 -23.48 -10.97 -32.33
C LYS A 109 -22.00 -10.74 -32.59
N LEU A 110 -21.69 -10.02 -33.63
CA LEU A 110 -20.33 -9.68 -34.04
C LEU A 110 -20.13 -8.18 -33.89
N TYR A 111 -18.99 -7.81 -33.36
CA TYR A 111 -18.61 -6.42 -33.10
C TYR A 111 -17.53 -6.06 -34.13
N TYR A 112 -17.86 -5.23 -35.11
CA TYR A 112 -16.95 -4.83 -36.18
C TYR A 112 -17.09 -3.36 -36.50
N ALA A 113 -15.94 -2.79 -36.89
CA ALA A 113 -15.89 -1.48 -37.50
C ALA A 113 -16.48 -1.48 -38.92
N ASP A 114 -16.43 -0.34 -39.57
CA ASP A 114 -16.88 -0.14 -40.94
C ASP A 114 -16.39 -1.23 -41.90
N GLY A 115 -17.27 -1.78 -42.73
CA GLY A 115 -16.85 -2.76 -43.69
C GLY A 115 -18.02 -3.34 -44.51
N THR A 116 -17.66 -4.08 -45.59
CA THR A 116 -18.60 -4.84 -46.39
C THR A 116 -18.49 -6.31 -46.05
N PHE A 117 -19.61 -6.92 -45.75
CA PHE A 117 -19.72 -8.33 -45.39
C PHE A 117 -20.64 -9.05 -46.37
N TYR A 118 -20.41 -10.35 -46.49
CA TYR A 118 -21.18 -11.23 -47.36
C TYR A 118 -21.83 -12.34 -46.55
N VAL A 119 -23.06 -12.67 -46.92
CA VAL A 119 -23.75 -13.88 -46.44
C VAL A 119 -23.90 -14.83 -47.58
N ILE A 120 -23.46 -16.08 -47.41
CA ILE A 120 -23.63 -17.14 -48.38
C ILE A 120 -24.61 -18.16 -47.80
N VAL A 121 -25.67 -18.46 -48.55
CA VAL A 121 -26.61 -19.50 -48.21
C VAL A 121 -26.55 -20.60 -49.28
N LYS A 122 -26.39 -21.85 -48.85
CA LYS A 122 -26.40 -23.01 -49.71
C LYS A 122 -27.11 -24.20 -49.07
N ALA A 123 -27.39 -25.26 -49.86
CA ALA A 123 -27.93 -26.50 -49.33
C ALA A 123 -26.92 -27.19 -48.39
N SER A 124 -27.38 -27.75 -47.26
CA SER A 124 -26.55 -28.38 -46.27
C SER A 124 -26.33 -29.86 -46.54
N TYR A 125 -25.09 -30.30 -46.59
CA TYR A 125 -24.71 -31.71 -46.62
C TYR A 125 -24.88 -32.41 -45.25
N ALA A 126 -24.76 -31.70 -44.20
CA ALA A 126 -24.75 -32.25 -42.82
C ALA A 126 -26.07 -32.82 -42.37
N ASN A 127 -27.18 -32.38 -42.97
CA ASN A 127 -28.54 -32.70 -42.53
C ASN A 127 -29.25 -33.78 -43.34
N GLY A 128 -28.55 -34.58 -44.12
CA GLY A 128 -29.08 -35.89 -44.55
C GLY A 128 -29.69 -35.98 -45.93
N GLY A 129 -28.99 -35.64 -46.96
CA GLY A 129 -29.35 -36.09 -48.29
C GLY A 129 -29.14 -35.07 -49.40
N TRP A 130 -29.05 -35.61 -50.61
CA TRP A 130 -28.79 -34.90 -51.87
C TRP A 130 -30.02 -34.13 -52.40
N ASN A 131 -31.00 -33.79 -51.53
CA ASN A 131 -32.21 -33.07 -51.94
C ASN A 131 -32.11 -31.59 -51.60
N SER A 132 -32.23 -30.75 -52.60
CA SER A 132 -32.33 -29.31 -52.44
C SER A 132 -33.42 -28.95 -51.44
N PRO A 133 -33.22 -28.01 -50.51
CA PRO A 133 -34.34 -27.38 -49.79
C PRO A 133 -35.21 -26.69 -50.81
N THR A 134 -36.49 -27.06 -50.88
CA THR A 134 -37.43 -26.57 -51.90
C THR A 134 -38.31 -25.41 -51.38
N GLY A 135 -38.23 -25.12 -50.09
CA GLY A 135 -39.00 -24.04 -49.46
C GLY A 135 -38.28 -22.70 -49.48
N PRO A 136 -39.04 -21.62 -49.40
CA PRO A 136 -38.45 -20.31 -49.23
C PRO A 136 -37.86 -20.14 -47.84
N TYR A 137 -36.84 -19.27 -47.75
CA TYR A 137 -36.26 -18.81 -46.51
C TYR A 137 -36.23 -17.28 -46.47
N THR A 138 -36.16 -16.72 -45.29
CA THR A 138 -35.95 -15.27 -45.08
C THR A 138 -34.67 -15.06 -44.36
N LEU A 139 -33.81 -14.20 -44.93
CA LEU A 139 -32.54 -13.75 -44.34
C LEU A 139 -32.67 -12.31 -43.89
N THR A 140 -32.27 -12.01 -42.68
CA THR A 140 -32.30 -10.64 -42.14
C THR A 140 -30.94 -10.31 -41.59
N TYR A 141 -30.40 -9.17 -42.02
CA TYR A 141 -29.28 -8.49 -41.39
C TYR A 141 -29.81 -7.58 -40.26
N ASN A 142 -29.30 -7.74 -39.07
CA ASN A 142 -29.67 -6.92 -37.92
C ASN A 142 -28.46 -6.14 -37.46
N LYS A 143 -28.64 -4.89 -36.99
CA LYS A 143 -27.59 -4.01 -36.51
C LYS A 143 -28.08 -3.23 -35.29
N ILE A 144 -27.23 -3.05 -34.32
CA ILE A 144 -27.39 -2.11 -33.20
C ILE A 144 -26.18 -1.18 -33.23
N ASN A 145 -26.44 0.12 -33.32
CA ASN A 145 -25.39 1.13 -33.17
C ASN A 145 -25.19 1.44 -31.68
N ASP A 146 -23.98 1.28 -31.20
CA ASP A 146 -23.60 1.61 -29.83
C ASP A 146 -22.13 1.98 -29.83
N ASP A 147 -21.83 3.27 -29.69
CA ASP A 147 -20.49 3.85 -29.67
C ASP A 147 -19.74 3.59 -28.35
N SER A 148 -20.32 2.80 -27.43
CA SER A 148 -19.62 2.26 -26.27
C SER A 148 -18.88 0.95 -26.57
N TRP A 149 -19.08 0.35 -27.75
CA TRP A 149 -18.33 -0.82 -28.19
C TRP A 149 -17.03 -0.41 -28.90
N GLU A 150 -16.03 -1.30 -28.82
CA GLU A 150 -14.80 -1.18 -29.58
C GLU A 150 -15.06 -1.18 -31.08
N SER A 151 -14.07 -0.74 -31.83
CA SER A 151 -14.02 -0.77 -33.29
C SER A 151 -12.93 -1.73 -33.73
N GLU A 152 -13.29 -2.77 -34.50
CA GLU A 152 -12.29 -3.57 -35.15
C GLU A 152 -11.73 -2.81 -36.39
N ASP A 153 -10.48 -2.79 -36.62
CA ASP A 153 -9.34 -3.64 -36.38
C ASP A 153 -8.36 -2.99 -35.35
N ASN A 154 -8.60 -3.07 -34.05
CA ASN A 154 -7.82 -2.43 -32.99
C ASN A 154 -6.66 -3.30 -32.44
N ASN A 155 -6.24 -4.30 -33.21
CA ASN A 155 -5.21 -5.29 -32.82
C ASN A 155 -3.79 -4.73 -32.65
N THR A 156 -3.57 -3.44 -32.89
CA THR A 156 -2.26 -2.78 -32.76
C THR A 156 -2.37 -1.40 -32.10
N ALA A 157 -1.31 -0.94 -31.45
CA ALA A 157 -1.29 0.39 -30.84
C ALA A 157 -1.53 1.54 -31.83
N SER A 158 -1.22 1.36 -33.14
CA SER A 158 -1.50 2.35 -34.18
C SER A 158 -2.98 2.47 -34.51
N ASN A 159 -3.74 1.40 -34.32
CA ASN A 159 -5.17 1.31 -34.60
C ASN A 159 -6.00 1.31 -33.30
N ALA A 160 -5.36 1.61 -32.17
CA ALA A 160 -6.01 1.60 -30.86
C ALA A 160 -7.27 2.47 -30.83
N ASP A 161 -8.35 1.95 -30.27
CA ASP A 161 -9.57 2.70 -30.02
C ASP A 161 -9.30 3.87 -29.07
N VAL A 162 -9.74 5.06 -29.45
CA VAL A 162 -9.60 6.25 -28.61
C VAL A 162 -10.76 6.31 -27.63
N ILE A 163 -10.45 6.12 -26.36
CA ILE A 163 -11.41 6.18 -25.26
C ILE A 163 -11.25 7.44 -24.41
N THR A 164 -12.30 7.81 -23.70
CA THR A 164 -12.32 8.96 -22.80
C THR A 164 -12.47 8.51 -21.35
N THR A 165 -11.83 9.20 -20.43
CA THR A 165 -11.98 8.95 -19.00
C THR A 165 -13.43 9.17 -18.53
N GLY A 166 -13.89 8.38 -17.57
CA GLY A 166 -15.23 8.46 -16.99
C GLY A 166 -16.33 7.81 -17.83
N ARG A 167 -16.01 7.19 -18.95
CA ARG A 167 -16.96 6.46 -19.81
C ARG A 167 -16.59 4.99 -19.88
N MET A 168 -17.57 4.11 -19.73
CA MET A 168 -17.42 2.67 -19.89
C MET A 168 -17.47 2.30 -21.37
N TYR A 169 -16.53 1.47 -21.78
CA TYR A 169 -16.43 0.86 -23.11
C TYR A 169 -16.58 -0.65 -22.97
N LYS A 170 -16.97 -1.30 -24.05
CA LYS A 170 -17.14 -2.75 -24.11
C LYS A 170 -16.31 -3.30 -25.25
N GLY A 171 -15.77 -4.50 -25.05
CA GLY A 171 -15.01 -5.19 -26.06
C GLY A 171 -15.18 -6.70 -25.96
N VAL A 172 -14.73 -7.41 -26.97
CA VAL A 172 -14.74 -8.87 -27.02
C VAL A 172 -13.59 -9.40 -27.89
N ILE A 173 -12.81 -10.31 -27.35
CA ILE A 173 -11.83 -11.05 -28.16
C ILE A 173 -12.57 -12.18 -28.87
N SER A 174 -12.89 -11.99 -30.13
CA SER A 174 -13.84 -12.84 -30.84
C SER A 174 -13.19 -14.07 -31.50
N SER A 175 -11.92 -14.01 -31.86
CA SER A 175 -11.27 -15.09 -32.62
C SER A 175 -9.75 -15.10 -32.45
N VAL A 176 -9.08 -16.08 -33.11
CA VAL A 176 -7.61 -16.13 -33.19
C VAL A 176 -7.02 -14.95 -34.00
N ASN A 177 -7.80 -14.38 -34.90
CA ASN A 177 -7.39 -13.25 -35.74
C ASN A 177 -7.65 -11.92 -35.04
N ASP A 178 -8.66 -11.90 -34.18
CA ASP A 178 -8.96 -10.85 -33.22
C ASP A 178 -8.56 -11.36 -31.82
N SER A 179 -7.31 -11.22 -31.49
CA SER A 179 -6.72 -11.81 -30.27
C SER A 179 -6.20 -10.77 -29.29
N VAL A 180 -6.31 -9.49 -29.62
CA VAL A 180 -5.72 -8.39 -28.85
C VAL A 180 -6.44 -7.09 -29.17
N ASP A 181 -6.94 -6.42 -28.15
CA ASP A 181 -7.59 -5.12 -28.26
C ASP A 181 -6.72 -4.04 -27.66
N TYR A 182 -6.43 -3.00 -28.42
CA TYR A 182 -5.71 -1.84 -27.94
C TYR A 182 -6.65 -0.64 -27.78
N TYR A 183 -6.56 -0.02 -26.63
CA TYR A 183 -7.22 1.23 -26.31
C TYR A 183 -6.20 2.33 -26.04
N LYS A 184 -6.51 3.55 -26.47
CA LYS A 184 -5.70 4.73 -26.23
C LYS A 184 -6.50 5.73 -25.43
N VAL A 185 -5.97 6.17 -24.29
CA VAL A 185 -6.60 7.14 -23.40
C VAL A 185 -5.67 8.32 -23.14
N ALA A 186 -6.24 9.52 -23.04
CA ALA A 186 -5.56 10.71 -22.58
C ALA A 186 -6.08 11.08 -21.19
N THR A 187 -5.20 11.05 -20.19
CA THR A 187 -5.48 11.54 -18.84
C THR A 187 -5.06 13.01 -18.74
N SER A 188 -5.77 13.81 -17.98
CA SER A 188 -5.58 15.26 -17.88
C SER A 188 -5.32 15.76 -16.46
N LYS A 189 -5.62 14.96 -15.45
CA LYS A 189 -5.52 15.34 -14.05
C LYS A 189 -4.14 15.07 -13.46
N GLN A 190 -3.75 15.92 -12.52
CA GLN A 190 -2.49 15.79 -11.79
C GLN A 190 -2.72 14.87 -10.57
N GLY A 191 -2.48 13.58 -10.75
CA GLY A 191 -2.70 12.62 -9.68
C GLY A 191 -2.48 11.21 -10.20
N TYR A 192 -3.54 10.44 -10.22
CA TYR A 192 -3.51 9.05 -10.69
C TYR A 192 -4.73 8.77 -11.58
N PHE A 193 -4.69 7.67 -12.28
CA PHE A 193 -5.87 7.13 -12.95
C PHE A 193 -6.12 5.68 -12.51
N THR A 194 -7.38 5.25 -12.56
CA THR A 194 -7.74 3.85 -12.35
C THR A 194 -8.16 3.22 -13.66
N VAL A 195 -7.90 1.93 -13.79
CA VAL A 195 -8.36 1.10 -14.89
C VAL A 195 -9.16 -0.05 -14.32
N GLN A 196 -10.42 -0.14 -14.73
CA GLN A 196 -11.32 -1.22 -14.37
C GLN A 196 -11.58 -2.10 -15.60
N LEU A 197 -11.48 -3.41 -15.40
CA LEU A 197 -11.78 -4.43 -16.39
C LEU A 197 -12.65 -5.51 -15.73
N GLY A 198 -13.74 -5.89 -16.37
CA GLY A 198 -14.64 -6.92 -15.86
C GLY A 198 -15.59 -7.43 -16.93
N LEU A 199 -16.52 -8.28 -16.53
CA LEU A 199 -17.57 -8.81 -17.42
C LEU A 199 -18.59 -7.73 -17.76
N ALA A 200 -18.90 -7.57 -19.04
CA ALA A 200 -19.98 -6.69 -19.46
C ALA A 200 -21.34 -7.20 -18.93
N ASP A 201 -22.27 -6.28 -18.67
CA ASP A 201 -23.61 -6.63 -18.15
C ASP A 201 -24.33 -7.66 -19.03
N GLY A 202 -24.77 -8.75 -18.42
CA GLY A 202 -25.49 -9.84 -19.08
C GLY A 202 -24.62 -10.92 -19.70
N GLU A 203 -23.30 -10.81 -19.55
CA GLU A 203 -22.38 -11.82 -20.04
C GLU A 203 -22.15 -12.93 -19.00
N GLU A 204 -21.85 -14.14 -19.49
CA GLU A 204 -21.53 -15.28 -18.64
C GLU A 204 -20.07 -15.21 -18.16
N PRO A 205 -19.78 -15.65 -16.94
CA PRO A 205 -18.41 -15.64 -16.41
C PRO A 205 -17.44 -16.46 -17.26
N VAL A 206 -16.24 -15.93 -17.48
CA VAL A 206 -15.13 -16.61 -18.19
C VAL A 206 -14.49 -17.77 -17.39
N GLY A 207 -15.27 -18.44 -16.57
CA GLY A 207 -14.80 -19.41 -15.55
C GLY A 207 -14.06 -20.64 -16.08
N GLN A 208 -14.16 -20.97 -17.36
CA GLN A 208 -13.45 -22.10 -18.00
C GLN A 208 -12.19 -21.67 -18.78
N THR A 209 -11.84 -20.39 -18.76
CA THR A 209 -10.67 -19.84 -19.43
C THR A 209 -9.64 -19.37 -18.41
N ASP A 210 -8.43 -19.05 -18.85
CA ASP A 210 -7.42 -18.42 -18.01
C ASP A 210 -7.71 -16.94 -17.75
N GLY A 211 -8.79 -16.40 -18.28
CA GLY A 211 -9.18 -15.01 -18.17
C GLY A 211 -8.39 -14.08 -19.09
N TRP A 212 -8.57 -12.80 -18.88
CA TRP A 212 -7.87 -11.76 -19.63
C TRP A 212 -6.51 -11.42 -19.00
N ARG A 213 -5.61 -10.95 -19.86
CA ARG A 213 -4.40 -10.23 -19.50
C ARG A 213 -4.59 -8.76 -19.88
N MET A 214 -4.25 -7.86 -18.98
CA MET A 214 -4.23 -6.42 -19.21
C MET A 214 -2.80 -5.92 -19.07
N ASP A 215 -2.28 -5.27 -20.12
CA ASP A 215 -0.97 -4.61 -20.12
C ASP A 215 -1.21 -3.10 -20.30
N ILE A 216 -0.58 -2.28 -19.47
CA ILE A 216 -0.66 -0.81 -19.56
C ILE A 216 0.69 -0.27 -20.00
N TYR A 217 0.68 0.64 -20.96
CA TYR A 217 1.88 1.24 -21.57
C TYR A 217 1.82 2.76 -21.56
N ASP A 218 2.99 3.38 -21.49
CA ASP A 218 3.15 4.82 -21.72
C ASP A 218 3.02 5.18 -23.21
N LYS A 219 3.11 6.49 -23.53
CA LYS A 219 3.06 7.02 -24.90
C LYS A 219 4.15 6.47 -25.83
N ASN A 220 5.25 5.93 -25.31
CA ASN A 220 6.37 5.36 -26.06
C ASN A 220 6.26 3.84 -26.18
N MET A 221 5.14 3.25 -25.77
CA MET A 221 4.92 1.80 -25.70
C MET A 221 5.87 1.08 -24.73
N GLN A 222 6.38 1.79 -23.71
CA GLN A 222 7.07 1.17 -22.60
C GLN A 222 6.03 0.59 -21.62
N ASN A 223 6.16 -0.68 -21.30
CA ASN A 223 5.23 -1.33 -20.37
C ASN A 223 5.40 -0.76 -18.95
N ILE A 224 4.29 -0.31 -18.38
CA ILE A 224 4.20 0.20 -17.01
C ILE A 224 3.91 -0.96 -16.06
N VAL A 225 2.84 -1.70 -16.33
CA VAL A 225 2.38 -2.80 -15.47
C VAL A 225 1.59 -3.82 -16.29
N SER A 226 1.55 -5.06 -15.82
CA SER A 226 0.84 -6.17 -16.45
C SER A 226 0.08 -6.99 -15.40
N TYR A 227 -1.17 -7.31 -15.69
CA TYR A 227 -2.03 -8.15 -14.87
C TYR A 227 -2.51 -9.35 -15.67
N ASN A 228 -2.51 -10.53 -15.05
CA ASN A 228 -2.91 -11.78 -15.69
C ASN A 228 -4.07 -12.41 -14.92
N HIS A 229 -4.76 -13.36 -15.57
CA HIS A 229 -5.82 -14.16 -14.96
C HIS A 229 -7.01 -13.34 -14.43
N ILE A 230 -7.34 -12.24 -15.11
CA ILE A 230 -8.51 -11.42 -14.75
C ILE A 230 -9.76 -12.18 -15.21
N LYS A 231 -10.57 -12.65 -14.25
CA LYS A 231 -11.77 -13.48 -14.50
C LYS A 231 -13.08 -12.86 -13.97
N SER A 232 -12.98 -11.77 -13.25
CA SER A 232 -14.06 -11.03 -12.65
C SER A 232 -13.68 -9.55 -12.59
N ASP A 233 -14.54 -8.73 -12.01
CA ASP A 233 -14.25 -7.31 -11.82
C ASP A 233 -12.88 -7.11 -11.15
N PHE A 234 -12.07 -6.31 -11.80
CA PHE A 234 -10.72 -5.96 -11.40
C PHE A 234 -10.53 -4.46 -11.54
N GLU A 235 -9.88 -3.84 -10.58
CA GLU A 235 -9.49 -2.43 -10.62
C GLU A 235 -8.04 -2.30 -10.19
N THR A 236 -7.31 -1.40 -10.84
CA THR A 236 -5.96 -1.03 -10.47
C THR A 236 -5.79 0.48 -10.52
N MET A 237 -4.96 1.00 -9.63
CA MET A 237 -4.54 2.40 -9.61
C MET A 237 -3.17 2.54 -10.30
N ILE A 238 -3.01 3.61 -11.07
CA ILE A 238 -1.79 3.91 -11.81
C ILE A 238 -1.35 5.34 -11.47
N PRO A 239 -0.32 5.53 -10.61
CA PRO A 239 0.13 6.85 -10.14
C PRO A 239 1.07 7.53 -11.13
N TYR A 240 0.64 7.65 -12.36
CA TYR A 240 1.40 8.27 -13.45
C TYR A 240 0.87 9.66 -13.79
N PRO A 241 1.72 10.59 -14.26
CA PRO A 241 1.33 11.96 -14.59
C PRO A 241 0.32 12.01 -15.72
N ALA A 242 -0.37 13.14 -15.88
CA ALA A 242 -1.24 13.40 -17.03
C ALA A 242 -0.52 13.12 -18.35
N GLY A 243 -1.15 12.34 -19.24
CA GLY A 243 -0.49 11.90 -20.47
C GLY A 243 -1.34 11.01 -21.35
N ILE A 244 -0.68 10.40 -22.34
CA ILE A 244 -1.28 9.42 -23.24
C ILE A 244 -0.82 8.03 -22.80
N TYR A 245 -1.78 7.13 -22.64
CA TYR A 245 -1.55 5.74 -22.26
C TYR A 245 -2.24 4.80 -23.22
N TYR A 246 -1.69 3.59 -23.33
CA TYR A 246 -2.30 2.50 -24.08
C TYR A 246 -2.61 1.35 -23.13
N ILE A 247 -3.81 0.81 -23.28
CA ILE A 247 -4.28 -0.37 -22.55
C ILE A 247 -4.47 -1.47 -23.58
N LYS A 248 -3.85 -2.60 -23.33
CA LYS A 248 -3.94 -3.78 -24.19
C LYS A 248 -4.64 -4.89 -23.42
N ILE A 249 -5.72 -5.39 -23.96
CA ILE A 249 -6.43 -6.58 -23.46
C ILE A 249 -6.11 -7.77 -24.36
N SER A 250 -5.84 -8.92 -23.77
CA SER A 250 -5.53 -10.15 -24.51
C SER A 250 -5.89 -11.37 -23.65
N PRO A 251 -6.01 -12.58 -24.23
CA PRO A 251 -6.09 -13.80 -23.43
C PRO A 251 -4.82 -14.01 -22.60
N THR A 252 -4.95 -14.49 -21.36
CA THR A 252 -3.79 -14.83 -20.51
C THR A 252 -2.93 -15.93 -21.14
N SER A 253 -3.56 -16.95 -21.72
CA SER A 253 -2.87 -18.06 -22.40
C SER A 253 -3.00 -17.99 -23.92
N LYS A 254 -1.88 -17.98 -24.63
CA LYS A 254 -1.83 -17.93 -26.11
C LYS A 254 -2.00 -19.30 -26.81
N TYR A 255 -2.10 -20.41 -26.08
CA TYR A 255 -1.71 -21.73 -26.64
C TYR A 255 -2.84 -22.72 -26.97
N THR A 256 -4.10 -22.39 -26.77
CA THR A 256 -5.18 -23.30 -27.22
C THR A 256 -6.40 -22.52 -27.68
N ASN A 257 -6.89 -22.79 -28.89
CA ASN A 257 -8.14 -22.23 -29.45
C ASN A 257 -9.40 -22.47 -28.58
N SER A 258 -9.27 -23.24 -27.52
CA SER A 258 -10.36 -23.57 -26.60
C SER A 258 -10.42 -22.67 -25.36
N VAL A 259 -9.53 -21.70 -25.20
CA VAL A 259 -9.33 -20.94 -23.94
C VAL A 259 -9.43 -19.43 -24.12
N ILE A 260 -9.76 -18.95 -25.31
CA ILE A 260 -9.98 -17.51 -25.54
C ILE A 260 -11.29 -17.12 -24.81
N PRO A 261 -11.25 -16.14 -23.89
CA PRO A 261 -12.47 -15.62 -23.27
C PRO A 261 -13.27 -14.89 -24.33
N ARG A 262 -14.39 -15.48 -24.74
CA ARG A 262 -15.31 -14.90 -25.74
C ARG A 262 -16.44 -14.08 -25.13
N SER A 263 -16.46 -13.96 -23.81
CA SER A 263 -17.40 -13.09 -23.13
C SER A 263 -17.01 -11.64 -23.37
N ALA A 264 -17.99 -10.77 -23.58
CA ALA A 264 -17.71 -9.35 -23.65
C ALA A 264 -17.26 -8.83 -22.30
N TYR A 265 -16.25 -7.96 -22.33
CA TYR A 265 -15.76 -7.27 -21.16
C TYR A 265 -16.16 -5.79 -21.18
N TYR A 266 -16.12 -5.13 -20.03
CA TYR A 266 -16.12 -3.68 -19.95
C TYR A 266 -14.73 -3.17 -19.57
N LEU A 267 -14.38 -1.98 -20.07
CA LEU A 267 -13.21 -1.22 -19.75
C LEU A 267 -13.63 0.19 -19.32
N LEU A 268 -13.19 0.62 -18.14
CA LEU A 268 -13.44 1.98 -17.64
C LEU A 268 -12.13 2.57 -17.11
N VAL A 269 -11.79 3.75 -17.58
CA VAL A 269 -10.66 4.53 -17.08
C VAL A 269 -11.18 5.80 -16.41
N ASN A 270 -10.80 6.02 -15.15
CA ASN A 270 -11.09 7.26 -14.44
C ASN A 270 -9.79 7.95 -14.07
N ASP A 271 -9.72 9.27 -14.16
CA ASP A 271 -8.58 10.07 -13.72
C ASP A 271 -8.95 10.98 -12.54
N PHE A 272 -8.00 11.19 -11.62
CA PHE A 272 -8.20 11.86 -10.35
C PHE A 272 -7.12 12.90 -10.10
N ASP A 273 -7.52 14.06 -9.55
CA ASP A 273 -6.56 15.04 -9.02
C ASP A 273 -6.18 14.65 -7.59
N ASP A 274 -4.89 14.41 -7.38
CA ASP A 274 -4.30 14.28 -6.06
C ASP A 274 -2.82 14.70 -6.10
N SER A 275 -2.51 15.84 -5.52
CA SER A 275 -1.16 16.40 -5.50
C SER A 275 -0.23 15.69 -4.50
N LEU A 276 -0.77 14.82 -3.64
CA LEU A 276 -0.01 14.10 -2.62
C LEU A 276 0.34 12.67 -3.05
N VAL A 277 -0.27 12.16 -4.12
CA VAL A 277 0.15 10.86 -4.67
C VAL A 277 1.55 10.98 -5.28
N GLU A 278 2.32 9.91 -5.20
CA GLU A 278 3.57 9.82 -5.97
C GLU A 278 3.32 9.95 -7.46
N GLN A 279 4.37 10.25 -8.19
CA GLN A 279 4.34 10.32 -9.66
C GLN A 279 5.45 9.46 -10.21
N GLU A 280 5.07 8.49 -11.01
CA GLU A 280 5.99 7.60 -11.68
C GLU A 280 6.61 8.22 -12.96
N SER A 281 7.82 7.85 -13.37
CA SER A 281 8.65 6.83 -12.69
C SER A 281 9.60 7.54 -11.72
N ASN A 282 9.57 7.14 -10.45
CA ASN A 282 10.40 7.67 -9.37
C ASN A 282 11.39 6.62 -8.84
N ASN A 283 11.76 5.65 -9.68
CA ASN A 283 12.55 4.46 -9.34
C ASN A 283 14.02 4.73 -8.96
N ASP A 284 14.48 5.97 -9.05
CA ASP A 284 15.83 6.39 -8.68
C ASP A 284 15.85 7.83 -8.14
N SER A 285 17.01 8.27 -7.67
CA SER A 285 17.18 9.62 -7.12
C SER A 285 16.96 10.74 -8.14
N ALA A 286 17.09 10.48 -9.44
CA ALA A 286 16.88 11.49 -10.49
C ALA A 286 15.38 11.71 -10.74
N GLY A 287 14.58 10.65 -10.66
CA GLY A 287 13.11 10.66 -10.74
C GLY A 287 12.42 10.95 -9.41
N ALA A 288 13.15 11.08 -8.31
CA ALA A 288 12.59 11.18 -6.97
C ALA A 288 11.53 12.28 -6.83
N ASN A 289 10.39 11.93 -6.26
CA ASN A 289 9.30 12.87 -5.99
C ASN A 289 9.66 13.82 -4.84
N ASP A 290 9.32 15.10 -4.98
CA ASP A 290 9.48 16.04 -3.88
C ASP A 290 8.50 15.71 -2.74
N ILE A 291 9.01 15.56 -1.51
CA ILE A 291 8.20 15.42 -0.30
C ILE A 291 8.41 16.63 0.61
N VAL A 292 7.31 17.26 1.01
CA VAL A 292 7.35 18.40 1.92
C VAL A 292 7.28 17.88 3.36
N PRO A 293 8.32 18.10 4.17
CA PRO A 293 8.30 17.66 5.57
C PRO A 293 7.05 18.15 6.33
N GLY A 294 6.40 17.23 7.03
CA GLY A 294 5.15 17.47 7.77
C GLY A 294 3.86 17.39 6.94
N VAL A 295 3.94 17.38 5.61
CA VAL A 295 2.79 17.19 4.72
C VAL A 295 2.67 15.73 4.29
N GLY A 296 3.79 15.11 3.94
CA GLY A 296 3.84 13.73 3.48
C GLY A 296 3.40 13.53 2.03
N ARG A 297 3.43 12.30 1.61
CA ARG A 297 2.89 11.78 0.34
C ARG A 297 2.32 10.39 0.58
N TRP A 298 1.61 9.88 -0.40
CA TRP A 298 1.23 8.48 -0.46
C TRP A 298 1.60 7.87 -1.80
N GLY A 299 1.82 6.56 -1.80
CA GLY A 299 2.25 5.84 -2.97
C GLY A 299 1.89 4.36 -2.90
N MET A 300 2.30 3.62 -3.92
CA MET A 300 2.08 2.19 -4.04
C MET A 300 3.10 1.57 -4.98
N ARG A 301 3.93 0.69 -4.49
CA ARG A 301 4.81 -0.11 -5.35
C ARG A 301 3.99 -1.05 -6.23
N GLN A 302 4.17 -0.96 -7.54
CA GLN A 302 3.38 -1.72 -8.52
C GLN A 302 3.99 -3.09 -8.85
N SER A 303 5.29 -3.25 -8.64
CA SER A 303 6.02 -4.48 -8.91
C SER A 303 7.24 -4.64 -7.99
N ASP A 304 7.89 -5.81 -8.01
CA ASP A 304 9.11 -6.05 -7.24
C ASP A 304 10.30 -5.16 -7.66
N ASN A 305 10.30 -4.67 -8.90
CA ASN A 305 11.35 -3.78 -9.43
C ASN A 305 11.02 -2.29 -9.26
N ASP A 306 9.88 -1.98 -8.72
CA ASP A 306 9.43 -0.65 -8.44
C ASP A 306 10.01 -0.16 -7.11
N ASN A 307 10.70 0.98 -7.14
CA ASN A 307 11.36 1.58 -5.98
C ASN A 307 10.98 3.04 -5.91
N ASP A 308 10.26 3.43 -4.88
CA ASP A 308 9.70 4.76 -4.78
C ASP A 308 10.67 5.68 -4.06
N TYR A 309 11.27 6.61 -4.80
CA TYR A 309 12.19 7.60 -4.25
C TYR A 309 11.47 8.94 -4.00
N TYR A 310 11.66 9.44 -2.79
CA TYR A 310 11.23 10.75 -2.35
C TYR A 310 12.43 11.60 -1.96
N LYS A 311 12.42 12.90 -2.27
CA LYS A 311 13.51 13.82 -1.89
C LYS A 311 12.98 15.02 -1.12
N PHE A 312 13.77 15.49 -0.17
CA PHE A 312 13.53 16.71 0.60
C PHE A 312 14.83 17.46 0.85
N ILE A 313 14.70 18.75 1.12
CA ILE A 313 15.84 19.63 1.36
C ILE A 313 15.77 20.16 2.79
N VAL A 314 16.90 20.11 3.48
CA VAL A 314 17.08 20.71 4.79
C VAL A 314 18.13 21.81 4.74
N SER A 315 17.83 22.97 5.32
CA SER A 315 18.70 24.15 5.27
C SER A 315 19.62 24.29 6.47
N ASN A 316 19.31 23.62 7.58
CA ASN A 316 20.09 23.66 8.83
C ASN A 316 20.33 22.24 9.34
N SER A 317 21.36 22.06 10.16
CA SER A 317 21.59 20.79 10.87
C SER A 317 20.50 20.55 11.93
N GLY A 318 20.14 19.30 12.15
CA GLY A 318 19.13 18.89 13.11
C GLY A 318 18.90 17.39 13.08
N VAL A 319 17.72 16.95 13.52
CA VAL A 319 17.25 15.58 13.43
C VAL A 319 15.88 15.53 12.74
N PHE A 320 15.66 14.49 11.97
CA PHE A 320 14.35 14.15 11.42
C PHE A 320 14.01 12.69 11.68
N THR A 321 12.76 12.33 11.52
CA THR A 321 12.30 10.95 11.44
C THR A 321 11.52 10.76 10.13
N VAL A 322 11.44 9.51 9.65
CA VAL A 322 10.58 9.12 8.54
C VAL A 322 9.49 8.22 9.09
N SER A 323 8.24 8.54 8.81
CA SER A 323 7.10 7.67 9.13
C SER A 323 6.55 7.03 7.86
N LEU A 324 6.24 5.74 7.95
CA LEU A 324 5.60 4.92 6.92
C LEU A 324 4.47 4.13 7.55
N ALA A 325 3.32 4.07 6.88
CA ALA A 325 2.19 3.27 7.35
C ALA A 325 1.36 2.79 6.16
N PRO A 326 0.68 1.63 6.25
CA PRO A 326 -0.38 1.29 5.30
C PRO A 326 -1.44 2.40 5.28
N ARG A 327 -1.82 2.83 4.08
CA ARG A 327 -2.86 3.83 3.90
C ARG A 327 -4.20 3.30 4.40
N ALA A 328 -5.05 4.18 4.93
CA ALA A 328 -6.37 3.80 5.41
C ALA A 328 -7.21 3.20 4.28
N GLY A 329 -7.59 1.93 4.41
CA GLY A 329 -8.35 1.19 3.41
C GLY A 329 -7.51 0.34 2.44
N ALA A 330 -6.17 0.39 2.54
CA ALA A 330 -5.28 -0.46 1.74
C ALA A 330 -5.50 -1.96 2.00
N ASP A 331 -5.36 -2.76 0.96
CA ASP A 331 -5.43 -4.23 1.06
C ASP A 331 -4.13 -4.81 1.62
N THR A 332 -4.03 -4.86 2.93
CA THR A 332 -2.84 -5.39 3.62
C THR A 332 -2.63 -6.89 3.47
N THR A 333 -3.56 -7.64 2.84
CA THR A 333 -3.35 -9.07 2.55
C THR A 333 -2.23 -9.29 1.53
N LYS A 334 -1.90 -8.29 0.74
CA LYS A 334 -0.81 -8.28 -0.26
C LYS A 334 0.54 -7.85 0.29
N MET A 335 0.66 -7.60 1.60
CA MET A 335 1.86 -7.05 2.23
C MET A 335 3.14 -7.89 2.06
N GLY A 336 3.02 -9.19 1.80
CA GLY A 336 4.18 -10.07 1.67
C GLY A 336 5.08 -10.02 2.90
N ASN A 337 6.39 -9.75 2.69
CA ASN A 337 7.33 -9.50 3.79
C ASN A 337 7.36 -8.04 4.25
N GLY A 338 6.59 -7.15 3.62
CA GLY A 338 6.53 -5.73 3.95
C GLY A 338 7.42 -4.86 3.06
N TRP A 339 7.55 -3.60 3.47
CA TRP A 339 8.44 -2.61 2.86
C TRP A 339 9.78 -2.54 3.58
N ASP A 340 10.80 -2.11 2.86
CA ASP A 340 12.06 -1.63 3.40
C ASP A 340 12.11 -0.11 3.25
N VAL A 341 12.50 0.60 4.32
CA VAL A 341 12.69 2.05 4.34
C VAL A 341 14.18 2.33 4.37
N ILE A 342 14.69 3.04 3.38
CA ILE A 342 16.10 3.38 3.28
C ILE A 342 16.22 4.90 3.14
N VAL A 343 17.10 5.49 3.92
CA VAL A 343 17.39 6.93 3.83
C VAL A 343 18.82 7.14 3.32
N TYR A 344 18.96 8.01 2.34
CA TYR A 344 20.25 8.38 1.75
C TYR A 344 20.54 9.87 1.95
N ASP A 345 21.80 10.21 2.09
CA ASP A 345 22.28 11.60 2.04
C ASP A 345 22.41 12.11 0.59
N LYS A 346 22.81 13.37 0.42
CA LYS A 346 23.00 14.02 -0.90
C LYS A 346 24.01 13.32 -1.83
N ASN A 347 24.84 12.44 -1.32
CA ASN A 347 25.83 11.68 -2.08
C ASN A 347 25.36 10.24 -2.33
N MET A 348 24.10 9.93 -2.07
CA MET A 348 23.52 8.60 -2.12
C MET A 348 24.21 7.59 -1.18
N LYS A 349 24.80 8.09 -0.07
CA LYS A 349 25.28 7.24 1.00
C LYS A 349 24.10 6.90 1.91
N GLU A 350 23.89 5.61 2.16
CA GLU A 350 22.89 5.14 3.12
C GLU A 350 23.23 5.65 4.52
N VAL A 351 22.25 6.30 5.16
CA VAL A 351 22.35 6.82 6.54
C VAL A 351 21.41 6.14 7.51
N PHE A 352 20.40 5.44 6.98
CA PHE A 352 19.45 4.65 7.75
C PHE A 352 18.84 3.55 6.89
N ARG A 353 18.52 2.40 7.51
CA ARG A 353 17.74 1.31 6.91
C ARG A 353 16.92 0.60 7.96
N GLU A 354 15.65 0.35 7.64
CA GLU A 354 14.79 -0.60 8.33
C GLU A 354 14.18 -1.54 7.32
N ASN A 355 14.09 -2.81 7.65
CA ASN A 355 13.55 -3.84 6.77
C ASN A 355 12.28 -4.42 7.38
N ILE A 356 11.39 -4.92 6.50
CA ILE A 356 10.20 -5.69 6.91
C ILE A 356 9.19 -4.83 7.71
N VAL A 357 8.96 -3.59 7.28
CA VAL A 357 7.93 -2.71 7.84
C VAL A 357 6.56 -3.16 7.33
N LYS A 358 5.64 -3.54 8.23
CA LYS A 358 4.29 -4.02 7.89
C LYS A 358 3.16 -3.19 8.51
N ASP A 359 3.47 -2.50 9.57
CA ASP A 359 2.53 -1.66 10.32
C ASP A 359 3.00 -0.21 10.31
N ALA A 360 2.27 0.67 11.00
CA ALA A 360 2.70 2.04 11.19
C ALA A 360 4.06 2.07 11.91
N TYR A 361 5.03 2.68 11.29
CA TYR A 361 6.42 2.75 11.72
C TYR A 361 6.94 4.18 11.67
N GLU A 362 7.78 4.55 12.61
CA GLU A 362 8.56 5.78 12.58
C GLU A 362 10.02 5.42 12.91
N THR A 363 10.95 5.90 12.09
CA THR A 363 12.38 5.63 12.26
C THR A 363 12.89 6.20 13.56
N ASP A 364 14.00 5.66 14.05
CA ASP A 364 14.83 6.38 15.01
C ASP A 364 15.26 7.74 14.46
N PRO A 365 15.61 8.72 15.35
CA PRO A 365 16.08 10.02 14.93
C PRO A 365 17.31 9.93 14.03
N ILE A 366 17.22 10.53 12.86
CA ILE A 366 18.31 10.58 11.88
C ILE A 366 18.91 11.98 11.92
N PHE A 367 20.21 12.06 12.26
CA PHE A 367 20.93 13.33 12.22
C PHE A 367 21.16 13.78 10.77
N TYR A 368 20.99 15.07 10.51
CA TYR A 368 21.27 15.65 9.21
C TYR A 368 22.11 16.94 9.27
N THR A 369 22.89 17.18 8.24
CA THR A 369 23.48 18.48 7.90
C THR A 369 22.68 19.10 6.73
N SER A 370 22.86 20.39 6.46
CA SER A 370 22.19 21.03 5.31
C SER A 370 22.46 20.28 4.00
N GLY A 371 21.43 20.04 3.22
CA GLY A 371 21.52 19.33 1.95
C GLY A 371 20.22 18.66 1.52
N THR A 372 20.30 17.89 0.43
CA THR A 372 19.21 17.05 -0.07
C THR A 372 19.33 15.66 0.52
N TYR A 373 18.21 15.08 0.93
CA TYR A 373 18.08 13.71 1.41
C TYR A 373 17.03 12.98 0.61
N TYR A 374 17.16 11.64 0.55
CA TYR A 374 16.25 10.78 -0.17
C TYR A 374 15.71 9.70 0.75
N VAL A 375 14.42 9.43 0.63
CA VAL A 375 13.76 8.26 1.22
C VAL A 375 13.43 7.31 0.08
N ASN A 376 13.80 6.05 0.19
CA ASN A 376 13.45 5.00 -0.76
C ASN A 376 12.60 3.96 -0.06
N ILE A 377 11.41 3.70 -0.60
CA ILE A 377 10.52 2.62 -0.19
C ILE A 377 10.69 1.49 -1.20
N THR A 378 11.09 0.31 -0.72
CA THR A 378 11.31 -0.89 -1.52
C THR A 378 10.80 -2.12 -0.76
N GLY A 379 11.16 -3.34 -1.12
CA GLY A 379 10.73 -4.56 -0.42
C GLY A 379 9.79 -5.43 -1.24
N SER A 380 8.99 -6.27 -0.59
CA SER A 380 8.10 -7.25 -1.25
C SER A 380 6.61 -6.89 -1.21
N ALA A 381 6.22 -5.83 -0.50
CA ALA A 381 4.84 -5.34 -0.52
C ALA A 381 4.59 -4.61 -1.84
N THR A 382 3.74 -5.19 -2.69
CA THR A 382 3.33 -4.63 -3.99
C THR A 382 1.81 -4.56 -4.06
N GLY A 383 1.26 -3.51 -4.68
CA GLY A 383 -0.19 -3.29 -4.76
C GLY A 383 -0.83 -2.97 -3.39
N VAL A 384 -0.04 -2.41 -2.47
CA VAL A 384 -0.51 -1.94 -1.16
C VAL A 384 -0.15 -0.47 -1.04
N GLU A 385 -1.16 0.38 -0.89
CA GLU A 385 -0.95 1.81 -0.72
C GLU A 385 -0.35 2.11 0.66
N TYR A 386 0.57 3.08 0.69
CA TYR A 386 1.19 3.56 1.93
C TYR A 386 1.18 5.08 2.01
N ASP A 387 1.17 5.60 3.22
CA ASP A 387 1.45 6.99 3.53
C ASP A 387 2.89 7.11 4.05
N VAL A 388 3.67 8.02 3.48
CA VAL A 388 5.05 8.33 3.88
C VAL A 388 5.18 9.80 4.25
N ASN A 389 5.90 10.10 5.34
CA ASN A 389 6.17 11.48 5.74
C ASN A 389 7.58 11.62 6.32
N VAL A 390 8.15 12.80 6.13
CA VAL A 390 9.38 13.25 6.81
C VAL A 390 8.97 14.23 7.91
N ASN A 391 9.29 13.91 9.15
CA ASN A 391 8.99 14.74 10.29
C ASN A 391 10.22 15.62 10.62
N LEU A 392 10.10 16.92 10.41
CA LEU A 392 11.18 17.90 10.57
C LEU A 392 10.66 19.19 11.26
N PRO A 393 11.13 19.53 12.45
CA PRO A 393 11.90 18.65 13.35
C PRO A 393 11.15 17.35 13.63
N ALA A 394 11.81 16.34 14.18
CA ALA A 394 11.17 15.07 14.49
C ALA A 394 9.82 15.28 15.18
N LYS A 395 8.76 14.67 14.62
CA LYS A 395 7.36 14.94 14.99
C LYS A 395 7.06 14.66 16.47
N THR A 396 7.75 13.69 17.04
CA THR A 396 7.53 13.17 18.38
C THR A 396 8.79 13.31 19.22
N GLY A 397 9.05 14.54 19.71
CA GLY A 397 10.16 14.81 20.57
C GLY A 397 10.60 16.27 20.50
N TYR A 398 11.52 16.62 21.35
CA TYR A 398 12.18 17.92 21.26
C TYR A 398 13.69 17.74 21.31
N TYR A 399 14.44 18.73 20.86
CA TYR A 399 15.89 18.70 20.90
C TYR A 399 16.46 20.02 21.42
N SER A 400 17.63 19.92 22.05
CA SER A 400 18.44 21.06 22.50
C SER A 400 19.87 20.89 22.00
N LYS A 401 20.59 22.03 21.87
CA LYS A 401 22.00 22.05 21.54
C LYS A 401 22.80 22.50 22.75
N TYR A 402 23.80 21.76 23.13
CA TYR A 402 24.73 22.14 24.18
C TYR A 402 26.13 21.55 23.90
N ASP A 403 27.17 22.36 24.06
CA ASP A 403 28.58 21.98 23.93
C ASP A 403 28.90 21.17 22.65
N GLY A 404 28.40 21.66 21.51
CA GLY A 404 28.61 21.02 20.20
C GLY A 404 27.87 19.70 19.99
N CYS A 405 26.99 19.33 20.92
CA CYS A 405 26.15 18.15 20.81
C CYS A 405 24.69 18.55 20.66
N LEU A 406 23.93 17.69 19.95
CA LEU A 406 22.49 17.78 19.81
C LEU A 406 21.84 16.67 20.63
N PHE A 407 21.06 17.05 21.64
CA PHE A 407 20.26 16.13 22.45
C PHE A 407 18.86 16.05 21.89
N PHE A 408 18.38 14.85 21.66
CA PHE A 408 17.02 14.56 21.21
C PHE A 408 16.31 13.71 22.25
N LYS A 409 15.13 14.16 22.69
CA LYS A 409 14.23 13.38 23.58
C LYS A 409 13.00 12.97 22.79
N SER A 410 12.84 11.68 22.55
CA SER A 410 11.70 11.08 21.84
C SER A 410 10.41 11.16 22.67
N SER A 411 9.27 10.91 22.06
CA SER A 411 7.95 10.94 22.74
C SER A 411 7.82 9.93 23.88
N ASN A 412 8.52 8.80 23.80
CA ASN A 412 8.58 7.79 24.87
C ASN A 412 9.56 8.17 25.98
N GLY A 413 10.17 9.36 25.89
CA GLY A 413 11.15 9.86 26.85
C GLY A 413 12.57 9.32 26.69
N THR A 414 12.88 8.58 25.62
CA THR A 414 14.24 8.15 25.34
C THR A 414 15.09 9.33 24.88
N VAL A 415 16.29 9.48 25.43
CA VAL A 415 17.23 10.54 25.06
C VAL A 415 18.36 9.97 24.23
N PHE A 416 18.69 10.66 23.14
CA PHE A 416 19.81 10.41 22.24
C PHE A 416 20.70 11.64 22.15
N CYS A 417 21.97 11.46 21.85
CA CYS A 417 22.90 12.57 21.66
C CYS A 417 23.70 12.36 20.38
N TYR A 418 23.83 13.43 19.59
CA TYR A 418 24.58 13.44 18.33
C TYR A 418 25.63 14.54 18.36
N ARG A 419 26.82 14.27 17.81
CA ARG A 419 27.86 15.26 17.59
C ARG A 419 27.57 16.11 16.37
N GLU A 420 28.22 17.24 16.21
CA GLU A 420 28.07 18.11 15.03
C GLU A 420 28.44 17.42 13.70
N ASP A 421 29.27 16.37 13.73
CA ASP A 421 29.61 15.55 12.57
C ASP A 421 28.54 14.48 12.22
N GLY A 422 27.41 14.46 12.93
CA GLY A 422 26.31 13.52 12.74
C GLY A 422 26.51 12.17 13.42
N LYS A 423 27.62 11.96 14.12
CA LYS A 423 27.84 10.69 14.83
C LYS A 423 27.07 10.67 16.14
N GLN A 424 26.39 9.58 16.36
CA GLN A 424 25.72 9.32 17.63
C GLN A 424 26.75 9.12 18.74
N VAL A 425 26.45 9.68 19.91
CA VAL A 425 27.23 9.46 21.12
C VAL A 425 26.87 8.10 21.69
N ILE A 426 27.88 7.28 21.92
CA ILE A 426 27.75 5.95 22.52
C ILE A 426 28.87 5.71 23.55
N ASN A 427 28.55 4.95 24.61
CA ASN A 427 29.48 4.61 25.69
C ASN A 427 30.18 5.83 26.29
N GLU A 428 29.49 6.95 26.47
CA GLU A 428 30.05 8.22 26.89
C GLU A 428 29.07 9.05 27.72
N PHE A 429 29.58 9.80 28.68
CA PHE A 429 28.85 10.83 29.41
C PHE A 429 28.71 12.12 28.59
N LYS A 430 27.54 12.74 28.63
CA LYS A 430 27.28 14.07 28.10
C LYS A 430 26.34 14.85 29.00
N CYS A 431 26.63 16.15 29.17
CA CYS A 431 25.76 17.08 29.85
C CYS A 431 25.01 17.93 28.81
N ASP A 432 23.70 18.16 29.02
CA ASP A 432 22.88 19.02 28.16
C ASP A 432 22.82 20.50 28.64
N GLY A 433 23.59 20.81 29.69
CA GLY A 433 23.63 22.09 30.36
C GLY A 433 22.88 22.11 31.69
N GLU A 434 22.06 21.15 31.95
CA GLU A 434 21.30 20.98 33.19
C GLU A 434 21.53 19.59 33.80
N TYR A 435 21.46 18.53 32.98
CA TYR A 435 21.57 17.14 33.41
C TYR A 435 22.71 16.41 32.72
N THR A 436 23.31 15.44 33.42
CA THR A 436 24.30 14.52 32.89
C THR A 436 23.64 13.20 32.54
N TYR A 437 23.95 12.67 31.37
CA TYR A 437 23.46 11.38 30.83
C TYR A 437 24.66 10.47 30.53
N TYR A 438 24.45 9.16 30.62
CA TYR A 438 25.38 8.19 30.05
C TYR A 438 24.69 7.50 28.88
N PHE A 439 25.24 7.66 27.67
CA PHE A 439 24.74 7.02 26.46
C PHE A 439 25.32 5.63 26.31
N GLN A 440 24.47 4.63 26.23
CA GLN A 440 24.83 3.22 26.13
C GLN A 440 25.35 2.87 24.72
N ALA A 441 25.75 1.60 24.51
CA ALA A 441 26.28 1.15 23.22
C ALA A 441 25.26 1.24 22.08
N ASP A 442 23.96 1.20 22.38
CA ASP A 442 22.86 1.39 21.43
C ASP A 442 22.51 2.88 21.18
N GLY A 443 23.23 3.79 21.85
CA GLY A 443 23.04 5.23 21.73
C GLY A 443 21.91 5.80 22.59
N THR A 444 21.20 4.99 23.36
CA THR A 444 20.15 5.46 24.28
C THR A 444 20.74 5.88 25.62
N ALA A 445 20.16 6.90 26.25
CA ALA A 445 20.53 7.25 27.62
C ALA A 445 20.10 6.15 28.61
N MET A 446 21.01 5.77 29.50
CA MET A 446 20.70 4.84 30.59
C MET A 446 19.66 5.47 31.53
N LYS A 447 18.69 4.68 31.97
CA LYS A 447 17.58 5.14 32.86
C LYS A 447 17.31 4.15 33.97
N ASP A 448 16.81 4.72 35.09
CA ASP A 448 16.34 3.96 36.25
C ASP A 448 17.29 2.81 36.60
N ARG A 449 18.57 3.14 36.81
CA ARG A 449 19.60 2.11 36.98
C ARG A 449 20.73 2.54 37.88
N LEU A 450 20.98 1.73 38.90
CA LEU A 450 22.24 1.75 39.64
C LEU A 450 23.29 1.01 38.79
N THR A 451 24.47 1.59 38.63
CA THR A 451 25.55 1.00 37.83
C THR A 451 26.92 1.41 38.36
N TYR A 452 27.97 0.73 37.90
CA TYR A 452 29.33 1.19 38.16
C TYR A 452 29.69 2.35 37.24
N HIS A 453 30.35 3.37 37.81
CA HIS A 453 31.04 4.38 37.02
C HIS A 453 32.15 3.69 36.18
N PRO A 454 32.56 4.24 35.03
CA PRO A 454 33.63 3.65 34.20
C PRO A 454 34.97 3.42 34.88
N ASP A 455 35.23 4.05 36.02
CA ASP A 455 36.43 3.76 36.85
C ASP A 455 36.42 2.36 37.49
N GLY A 456 35.28 1.66 37.43
CA GLY A 456 35.10 0.31 37.97
C GLY A 456 35.06 0.21 39.50
N VAL A 457 35.03 1.33 40.21
CA VAL A 457 35.07 1.40 41.67
C VAL A 457 33.80 2.01 42.26
N HIS A 458 33.41 3.18 41.76
CA HIS A 458 32.31 3.93 42.30
C HIS A 458 30.98 3.50 41.68
N VAL A 459 29.90 3.60 42.45
CA VAL A 459 28.53 3.32 42.02
C VAL A 459 27.81 4.65 41.80
N ILE A 460 27.11 4.76 40.70
CA ILE A 460 26.29 5.90 40.28
C ILE A 460 24.87 5.48 39.98
N TYR A 461 23.95 6.41 39.91
CA TYR A 461 22.55 6.16 39.60
C TYR A 461 22.02 7.14 38.56
N PHE A 462 21.28 6.61 37.59
CA PHE A 462 20.48 7.38 36.66
C PHE A 462 19.01 7.23 37.03
N ASP A 463 18.32 8.37 37.14
CA ASP A 463 16.90 8.40 37.45
C ASP A 463 16.00 7.91 36.30
N LYS A 464 14.68 7.96 36.46
CA LYS A 464 13.71 7.54 35.44
C LYS A 464 13.77 8.34 34.16
N ASP A 465 14.28 9.57 34.20
CA ASP A 465 14.47 10.44 33.04
C ASP A 465 15.84 10.29 32.40
N GLY A 466 16.74 9.53 33.01
CA GLY A 466 18.10 9.27 32.57
C GLY A 466 19.12 10.27 33.11
N HIS A 467 18.75 11.06 34.11
CA HIS A 467 19.65 12.03 34.72
C HIS A 467 20.51 11.36 35.79
N GLU A 468 21.80 11.58 35.74
CA GLU A 468 22.71 11.19 36.82
C GLU A 468 22.44 12.01 38.08
N VAL A 469 22.38 11.35 39.22
CA VAL A 469 22.06 11.99 40.49
C VAL A 469 23.35 12.48 41.17
N PHE A 470 23.38 13.78 41.49
CA PHE A 470 24.49 14.44 42.20
C PHE A 470 23.98 15.14 43.47
N SER A 471 24.79 15.06 44.54
CA SER A 471 24.57 15.78 45.80
C SER A 471 23.14 15.63 46.33
N ASP A 472 22.52 14.44 46.19
CA ASP A 472 21.10 14.26 46.53
C ASP A 472 20.80 12.84 46.96
N PHE A 473 19.62 12.69 47.54
CA PHE A 473 18.97 11.42 47.79
C PHE A 473 18.26 10.91 46.53
N ALA A 474 18.29 9.61 46.32
CA ALA A 474 17.49 8.99 45.31
C ALA A 474 16.84 7.72 45.83
N HIS A 475 15.60 7.51 45.45
CA HIS A 475 14.89 6.26 45.61
C HIS A 475 15.25 5.33 44.45
N ILE A 476 15.95 4.25 44.77
CA ILE A 476 16.49 3.31 43.79
C ILE A 476 15.46 2.18 43.61
N SER A 477 14.99 2.00 42.40
CA SER A 477 14.07 0.90 42.03
C SER A 477 14.76 -0.29 41.36
N LYS A 478 16.00 -0.09 40.87
CA LYS A 478 16.80 -1.13 40.20
C LYS A 478 18.21 -1.20 40.77
N SER A 479 18.62 -2.41 41.16
CA SER A 479 19.99 -2.70 41.58
C SER A 479 20.99 -2.62 40.41
N ILE A 480 22.28 -2.74 40.68
CA ILE A 480 23.32 -2.87 39.64
C ILE A 480 23.02 -4.03 38.67
N ALA A 481 22.52 -5.15 39.21
CA ALA A 481 22.12 -6.31 38.39
C ALA A 481 20.79 -6.11 37.62
N GLY A 482 20.09 -4.99 37.85
CA GLY A 482 18.80 -4.70 37.24
C GLY A 482 17.62 -5.41 37.90
N THR A 483 17.80 -6.01 39.09
CA THR A 483 16.71 -6.56 39.91
C THR A 483 15.97 -5.46 40.63
N ASP A 484 14.68 -5.67 40.90
CA ASP A 484 13.86 -4.72 41.65
C ASP A 484 14.34 -4.61 43.10
N VAL A 485 14.46 -3.38 43.57
CA VAL A 485 14.80 -3.01 44.93
C VAL A 485 13.94 -1.84 45.38
N ASP A 486 13.93 -1.56 46.69
CA ASP A 486 13.21 -0.41 47.29
C ASP A 486 14.17 0.27 48.28
N ASP A 487 15.23 0.89 47.76
CA ASP A 487 16.30 1.44 48.56
C ASP A 487 16.35 2.96 48.43
N MET A 488 16.69 3.64 49.53
CA MET A 488 17.06 5.06 49.54
C MET A 488 18.55 5.17 49.65
N CYS A 489 19.18 5.85 48.69
CA CYS A 489 20.62 6.07 48.64
C CYS A 489 20.96 7.56 48.63
N PHE A 490 22.21 7.93 48.94
CA PHE A 490 22.70 9.29 48.81
C PHE A 490 23.95 9.32 47.92
N PHE A 491 23.97 10.28 47.03
CA PHE A 491 25.09 10.48 46.08
C PHE A 491 25.82 11.79 46.38
N ASN A 492 27.13 11.76 46.31
CA ASN A 492 27.99 12.93 46.60
C ASN A 492 28.06 13.91 45.42
N VAL A 493 28.87 14.94 45.53
CA VAL A 493 29.08 15.98 44.50
C VAL A 493 29.67 15.45 43.20
N TYR A 494 30.21 14.24 43.20
CA TYR A 494 30.77 13.55 42.03
C TYR A 494 29.81 12.53 41.46
N GLY A 495 28.57 12.42 42.00
CA GLY A 495 27.59 11.39 41.61
C GLY A 495 27.85 10.03 42.24
N TYR A 496 28.84 9.88 43.11
CA TYR A 496 29.21 8.58 43.72
C TYR A 496 28.34 8.28 44.93
N MET A 497 27.83 7.07 44.98
CA MET A 497 27.03 6.57 46.07
C MET A 497 27.85 6.54 47.36
N TYR A 498 27.35 7.10 48.43
CA TYR A 498 27.93 6.96 49.75
C TYR A 498 27.76 5.53 50.27
N VAL A 499 28.76 5.08 50.99
CA VAL A 499 28.79 3.78 51.66
C VAL A 499 29.39 3.98 53.03
N ASP A 500 28.73 3.41 54.04
CA ASP A 500 29.18 3.39 55.42
C ASP A 500 29.60 4.77 55.93
N THR A 501 28.69 5.74 55.90
CA THR A 501 29.03 7.12 56.26
C THR A 501 27.82 7.90 56.80
N LEU A 502 28.14 8.91 57.61
CA LEU A 502 27.18 9.94 58.03
C LEU A 502 27.19 11.10 57.02
N THR A 503 26.01 11.62 56.70
CA THR A 503 25.84 12.78 55.80
C THR A 503 24.68 13.65 56.21
N TYR A 504 24.74 14.93 55.84
CA TYR A 504 23.60 15.85 55.95
C TYR A 504 22.85 15.97 54.64
N ASP A 505 21.54 16.38 54.76
CA ASP A 505 20.80 16.82 53.58
C ASP A 505 21.40 18.13 53.00
N LYS A 506 20.92 18.58 51.85
CA LYS A 506 21.36 19.82 51.19
C LYS A 506 21.21 21.07 52.07
N THR A 507 20.33 21.02 53.06
CA THR A 507 20.08 22.15 53.99
C THR A 507 21.05 22.13 55.18
N GLY A 508 21.76 21.06 55.40
CA GLY A 508 22.62 20.85 56.56
C GLY A 508 21.86 20.70 57.89
N THR A 509 20.55 20.39 57.81
CA THR A 509 19.68 20.38 59.01
C THR A 509 19.38 18.99 59.54
N LYS A 510 19.33 17.99 58.66
CA LYS A 510 19.02 16.60 59.01
C LYS A 510 20.23 15.72 58.76
N LEU A 511 20.54 14.87 59.72
CA LEU A 511 21.62 13.90 59.66
C LEU A 511 21.07 12.55 59.21
N TYR A 512 21.82 11.82 58.38
CA TYR A 512 21.50 10.50 57.83
C TYR A 512 22.69 9.57 57.99
N TYR A 513 22.41 8.28 58.09
CA TYR A 513 23.44 7.26 57.99
C TYR A 513 23.20 6.37 56.78
N VAL A 514 24.17 6.30 55.91
CA VAL A 514 24.27 5.35 54.81
C VAL A 514 25.03 4.12 55.33
N ASN A 515 24.42 2.98 55.32
CA ASN A 515 25.00 1.76 55.84
C ASN A 515 26.10 1.16 54.94
N PRO A 516 26.77 0.09 55.33
CA PRO A 516 27.81 -0.55 54.51
C PRO A 516 27.35 -1.08 53.13
N TYR A 517 26.04 -1.18 52.90
CA TYR A 517 25.46 -1.58 51.63
C TYR A 517 25.09 -0.39 50.74
N GLY A 518 25.38 0.83 51.20
CA GLY A 518 25.04 2.06 50.47
C GLY A 518 23.58 2.50 50.61
N VAL A 519 22.82 1.93 51.54
CA VAL A 519 21.40 2.19 51.76
C VAL A 519 21.22 3.00 53.03
N LEU A 520 20.31 3.98 53.01
CA LEU A 520 19.94 4.75 54.20
C LEU A 520 19.15 3.91 55.18
N GLU A 521 19.56 3.97 56.45
CA GLU A 521 18.78 3.39 57.53
C GLU A 521 17.43 4.11 57.69
N ARG A 522 16.37 3.37 57.96
CA ARG A 522 15.00 3.90 58.10
C ARG A 522 14.12 3.13 59.08
N ASN A 523 13.15 3.80 59.66
CA ASN A 523 12.07 3.17 60.42
C ASN A 523 12.49 2.37 61.64
N GLY A 524 13.50 2.77 62.40
CA GLY A 524 13.79 2.04 63.63
C GLY A 524 15.21 2.12 64.13
N TRP A 525 15.49 1.23 65.07
CA TRP A 525 16.80 1.03 65.63
C TRP A 525 17.68 0.26 64.65
N PHE A 526 18.93 0.71 64.52
CA PHE A 526 19.97 0.05 63.74
C PHE A 526 21.29 0.09 64.49
N GLN A 527 22.24 -0.70 64.03
CA GLN A 527 23.58 -0.74 64.57
C GLN A 527 24.56 -0.11 63.58
N PHE A 528 25.36 0.86 64.02
CA PHE A 528 26.46 1.41 63.26
C PHE A 528 27.53 0.35 62.97
N SER A 529 28.22 0.46 61.85
CA SER A 529 29.27 -0.48 61.41
C SER A 529 30.51 -0.51 62.32
N GLY A 530 30.80 0.60 62.95
CA GLY A 530 32.06 0.87 63.63
C GLY A 530 33.11 1.58 62.78
N HIS A 531 32.79 1.84 61.50
CA HIS A 531 33.64 2.54 60.55
C HIS A 531 32.99 3.82 59.96
N GLU A 532 31.79 4.17 60.42
CA GLU A 532 30.95 5.27 59.92
C GLU A 532 31.61 6.65 59.88
N PHE A 533 32.72 6.86 60.60
CA PHE A 533 33.48 8.11 60.59
C PHE A 533 34.70 8.07 59.63
N GLU A 534 34.98 6.94 58.97
CA GLU A 534 36.19 6.79 58.14
C GLU A 534 36.06 7.47 56.77
N ALA A 535 34.85 7.78 56.33
CA ALA A 535 34.60 8.34 54.97
C ALA A 535 34.99 9.81 54.80
N GLY A 536 35.66 10.44 55.77
CA GLY A 536 36.31 11.75 55.60
C GLY A 536 35.38 12.97 55.53
N LEU A 537 34.13 12.90 55.99
CA LEU A 537 33.16 13.99 55.92
C LEU A 537 33.20 14.95 57.11
N GLY A 538 34.25 14.94 57.87
CA GLY A 538 34.43 15.83 59.00
C GLY A 538 33.65 15.45 60.28
N PHE A 539 33.02 14.30 60.26
CA PHE A 539 32.41 13.74 61.48
C PHE A 539 33.51 13.11 62.34
N SER A 540 33.40 13.31 63.63
CA SER A 540 34.28 12.67 64.59
C SER A 540 33.46 12.26 65.83
N GLY A 541 33.76 11.13 66.42
CA GLY A 541 33.08 10.59 67.57
C GLY A 541 33.56 9.18 67.91
N LYS A 542 32.84 8.52 68.78
CA LYS A 542 33.05 7.11 69.08
C LYS A 542 32.25 6.26 68.10
N ALA A 543 32.95 5.56 67.18
CA ALA A 543 32.35 4.70 66.20
C ALA A 543 31.62 3.49 66.81
N GLY A 544 30.60 2.98 66.10
CA GLY A 544 29.80 1.85 66.52
C GLY A 544 28.71 2.16 67.53
N GLY A 545 27.95 1.16 67.97
CA GLY A 545 26.80 1.32 68.82
C GLY A 545 25.49 1.37 68.07
N TYR A 546 24.47 1.98 68.65
CA TYR A 546 23.13 2.05 68.08
C TYR A 546 22.71 3.44 67.68
N GLY A 547 22.00 3.53 66.60
CA GLY A 547 21.26 4.72 66.13
C GLY A 547 19.78 4.47 65.97
N TYR A 548 19.03 5.51 65.76
CA TYR A 548 17.61 5.43 65.43
C TYR A 548 17.32 6.29 64.20
N ALA A 549 16.78 5.64 63.15
CA ALA A 549 16.35 6.33 61.95
C ALA A 549 14.81 6.53 61.94
N ASN A 550 14.36 7.74 61.61
CA ASN A 550 12.97 8.08 61.44
C ASN A 550 12.41 7.50 60.10
N SER A 551 11.11 7.65 59.90
CA SER A 551 10.46 7.17 58.65
C SER A 551 10.92 7.92 57.38
N ASP A 552 11.45 9.14 57.55
CA ASP A 552 12.06 9.96 56.49
C ASP A 552 13.60 9.70 56.37
N CYS A 553 14.09 8.62 56.92
CA CYS A 553 15.48 8.23 57.00
C CYS A 553 16.41 9.17 57.84
N SER A 554 15.92 10.30 58.33
CA SER A 554 16.74 11.16 59.18
C SER A 554 17.04 10.50 60.53
N LEU A 555 18.23 10.71 61.05
CA LEU A 555 18.59 10.24 62.36
C LEU A 555 17.94 11.05 63.46
N SER A 556 17.58 10.39 64.54
CA SER A 556 17.25 11.07 65.80
C SER A 556 18.54 11.61 66.40
N VAL A 557 18.56 12.92 66.65
CA VAL A 557 19.71 13.64 67.21
C VAL A 557 19.31 14.60 68.32
N ASN A 558 20.10 14.70 69.38
CA ASN A 558 19.86 15.58 70.51
C ASN A 558 18.46 15.41 71.16
N GLU A 559 17.95 14.18 71.18
CA GLU A 559 16.66 13.86 71.76
C GLU A 559 16.67 12.54 72.51
N THR A 560 15.62 12.32 73.30
CA THR A 560 15.45 11.02 74.05
C THR A 560 14.50 10.11 73.31
N ARG A 561 14.95 8.90 73.03
CA ARG A 561 14.15 7.79 72.45
C ARG A 561 13.88 6.70 73.49
N ARG A 562 12.97 5.80 73.17
CA ARG A 562 12.66 4.61 73.98
C ARG A 562 13.01 3.36 73.19
N PHE A 563 13.73 2.42 73.81
CA PHE A 563 13.84 1.08 73.31
C PHE A 563 12.52 0.34 73.38
N THR A 564 12.44 -0.81 72.73
CA THR A 564 11.25 -1.66 72.76
C THR A 564 10.87 -2.17 74.14
N ASP A 565 11.83 -2.29 75.05
CA ASP A 565 11.60 -2.64 76.46
C ASP A 565 11.18 -1.45 77.34
N GLY A 566 11.03 -0.24 76.74
CA GLY A 566 10.68 0.98 77.46
C GLY A 566 11.84 1.77 78.06
N THR A 567 13.06 1.30 78.02
CA THR A 567 14.29 2.02 78.47
C THR A 567 14.46 3.32 77.69
N LYS A 568 14.67 4.41 78.39
CA LYS A 568 14.95 5.73 77.79
C LYS A 568 16.44 5.87 77.53
N VAL A 569 16.78 6.33 76.34
CA VAL A 569 18.13 6.55 75.90
C VAL A 569 18.23 7.92 75.21
N TYR A 570 19.34 8.60 75.37
CA TYR A 570 19.61 9.87 74.72
C TYR A 570 20.39 9.65 73.44
N MET A 571 19.92 10.26 72.36
CA MET A 571 20.61 10.28 71.06
C MET A 571 21.51 11.52 70.99
N GLN A 572 22.77 11.34 70.72
CA GLN A 572 23.76 12.42 70.61
C GLN A 572 23.60 13.21 69.29
N GLY A 573 24.30 14.33 69.15
CA GLY A 573 24.23 15.17 67.94
C GLY A 573 24.78 14.54 66.69
N ASP A 574 25.54 13.45 66.79
CA ASP A 574 26.05 12.60 65.71
C ASP A 574 25.17 11.39 65.41
N GLY A 575 23.99 11.28 66.06
CA GLY A 575 23.05 10.20 65.87
C GLY A 575 23.33 8.93 66.66
N HIS A 576 24.44 8.88 67.40
CA HIS A 576 24.79 7.73 68.24
C HIS A 576 24.03 7.78 69.58
N MET A 577 23.67 6.59 70.03
CA MET A 577 23.09 6.46 71.38
C MET A 577 24.17 6.77 72.44
N ALA A 578 23.84 7.64 73.38
CA ALA A 578 24.72 7.88 74.54
C ALA A 578 24.90 6.60 75.34
N GLN A 579 26.13 6.31 75.75
CA GLN A 579 26.52 5.16 76.56
C GLN A 579 26.11 5.36 78.01
#